data_fadd41022eaa831f115ea09f215029a6
#
_entry.id   fadd41022eaa831f115ea09f215029a6
#
_cell.length_a   1.000
_cell.length_b   1.000
_cell.length_c   1.000
_cell.angle_alpha   90.00
_cell.angle_beta   90.00
_cell.angle_gamma   90.00
#
_symmetry.space_group_name_H-M   'P 1'
#
loop_
_entity.id
_entity.type
_entity.pdbx_description
1 polymer ?
#
loop_
_entity_poly.entity_id
_entity_poly.type
_entity_poly.pdbx_seq_one_letter_code
_entity_poly.pdbx_strand_id
1 'polypeptide(L)'
;MKQIVRISAAQLPTVIEGNSFEEKQRKNLGQILEMLELAGKRKSDIVLFGEYANLHHRTWSEDKKEYVPDPIPGPFTKAIGTSARKLKMNVALPMFGTYKGVL
;
A
#
# COMPACT_ATOMS: atom_id res chain seq x y z
N MET A 1 2.68 -23.40 15.98
CA MET A 1 1.96 -22.16 16.34
C MET A 1 2.91 -21.16 16.97
N LYS A 2 2.88 -19.90 16.50
CA LYS A 2 3.68 -18.86 17.13
C LYS A 2 3.01 -18.37 18.40
N GLN A 3 3.77 -18.28 19.49
CA GLN A 3 3.30 -17.70 20.73
C GLN A 3 3.47 -16.19 20.75
N ILE A 4 4.36 -15.66 19.88
CA ILE A 4 4.62 -14.24 19.75
C ILE A 4 4.43 -13.84 18.31
N VAL A 5 3.67 -12.78 18.10
CA VAL A 5 3.42 -12.21 16.78
C VAL A 5 4.08 -10.84 16.73
N ARG A 6 4.89 -10.60 15.70
CA ARG A 6 5.52 -9.30 15.47
C ARG A 6 4.68 -8.49 14.51
N ILE A 7 4.26 -7.32 14.97
CA ILE A 7 3.45 -6.40 14.19
C ILE A 7 4.26 -5.15 13.89
N SER A 8 4.32 -4.77 12.62
CA SER A 8 4.92 -3.50 12.21
C SER A 8 3.83 -2.56 11.76
N ALA A 9 3.88 -1.32 12.20
CA ALA A 9 3.02 -0.26 11.70
C ALA A 9 3.85 0.60 10.74
N ALA A 10 3.39 0.73 9.51
CA ALA A 10 4.06 1.50 8.49
C ALA A 10 3.31 2.80 8.23
N GLN A 11 4.02 3.92 8.34
CA GLN A 11 3.46 5.23 8.05
C GLN A 11 4.08 5.76 6.75
N LEU A 12 3.22 6.07 5.79
CA LEU A 12 3.66 6.59 4.51
C LEU A 12 3.73 8.12 4.54
N PRO A 13 4.62 8.73 3.74
CA PRO A 13 4.61 10.19 3.57
C PRO A 13 3.28 10.64 2.99
N THR A 14 2.79 11.78 3.46
CA THR A 14 1.52 12.33 2.99
C THR A 14 1.66 13.11 1.68
N VAL A 15 2.89 13.48 1.32
CA VAL A 15 3.16 14.22 0.07
C VAL A 15 4.15 13.44 -0.76
N ILE A 16 3.78 13.17 -2.01
CA ILE A 16 4.62 12.48 -2.96
C ILE A 16 4.77 13.37 -4.18
N GLU A 17 6.01 13.73 -4.48
CA GLU A 17 6.32 14.58 -5.63
C GLU A 17 6.35 13.77 -6.92
N GLY A 18 5.87 14.38 -7.99
CA GLY A 18 5.88 13.78 -9.31
C GLY A 18 5.28 14.73 -10.35
N ASN A 19 5.62 14.48 -11.60
CA ASN A 19 5.17 15.32 -12.72
C ASN A 19 3.81 14.89 -13.28
N SER A 20 3.35 13.70 -12.91
CA SER A 20 2.08 13.17 -13.36
C SER A 20 1.44 12.33 -12.28
N PHE A 21 0.14 12.07 -12.43
CA PHE A 21 -0.62 11.20 -11.55
C PHE A 21 -0.02 9.78 -11.53
N GLU A 22 0.30 9.25 -12.71
CA GLU A 22 0.86 7.92 -12.87
C GLU A 22 2.22 7.79 -12.20
N GLU A 23 3.05 8.83 -12.29
CA GLU A 23 4.35 8.86 -11.63
C GLU A 23 4.20 8.85 -10.11
N LYS A 24 3.27 9.64 -9.60
CA LYS A 24 2.97 9.69 -8.16
C LYS A 24 2.46 8.34 -7.66
N GLN A 25 1.56 7.70 -8.42
CA GLN A 25 1.04 6.38 -8.09
C GLN A 25 2.15 5.34 -8.02
N ARG A 26 3.04 5.35 -9.00
CA ARG A 26 4.16 4.43 -9.04
C ARG A 26 5.09 4.62 -7.86
N LYS A 27 5.38 5.87 -7.50
CA LYS A 27 6.22 6.19 -6.34
C LYS A 27 5.56 5.75 -5.05
N ASN A 28 4.25 5.93 -4.93
CA ASN A 28 3.50 5.49 -3.76
C ASN A 28 3.56 3.97 -3.59
N LEU A 29 3.34 3.23 -4.65
CA LEU A 29 3.47 1.77 -4.63
C LEU A 29 4.90 1.36 -4.26
N GLY A 30 5.89 2.03 -4.86
CA GLY A 30 7.31 1.77 -4.56
C GLY A 30 7.62 1.93 -3.09
N GLN A 31 7.09 2.96 -2.44
CA GLN A 31 7.29 3.17 -1.01
C GLN A 31 6.66 2.08 -0.16
N ILE A 32 5.46 1.63 -0.55
CA ILE A 32 4.79 0.53 0.14
C ILE A 32 5.65 -0.73 0.05
N LEU A 33 6.15 -1.05 -1.14
CA LEU A 33 7.00 -2.23 -1.34
C LEU A 33 8.30 -2.14 -0.55
N GLU A 34 8.90 -0.96 -0.45
CA GLU A 34 10.09 -0.74 0.39
C GLU A 34 9.81 -0.97 1.86
N MET A 35 8.66 -0.52 2.34
CA MET A 35 8.24 -0.73 3.72
C MET A 35 8.04 -2.22 4.01
N LEU A 36 7.49 -2.97 3.04
CA LEU A 36 7.34 -4.43 3.19
C LEU A 36 8.70 -5.12 3.28
N GLU A 37 9.67 -4.72 2.45
CA GLU A 37 11.01 -5.26 2.52
C GLU A 37 11.67 -4.99 3.87
N LEU A 38 11.52 -3.77 4.39
CA LEU A 38 12.06 -3.40 5.69
C LEU A 38 11.42 -4.22 6.81
N ALA A 39 10.11 -4.38 6.77
CA ALA A 39 9.39 -5.18 7.76
C ALA A 39 9.80 -6.66 7.68
N GLY A 40 10.06 -7.16 6.47
CA GLY A 40 10.58 -8.51 6.27
C GLY A 40 11.95 -8.72 6.90
N LYS A 41 12.83 -7.73 6.78
CA LYS A 41 14.15 -7.76 7.42
C LYS A 41 14.04 -7.79 8.95
N ARG A 42 13.00 -7.19 9.48
CA ARG A 42 12.69 -7.17 10.92
C ARG A 42 11.91 -8.39 11.38
N LYS A 43 11.66 -9.31 10.47
CA LYS A 43 10.92 -10.56 10.72
C LYS A 43 9.50 -10.30 11.25
N SER A 44 8.83 -9.31 10.69
CA SER A 44 7.43 -9.02 11.03
C SER A 44 6.52 -10.12 10.52
N ASP A 45 5.50 -10.44 11.28
CA ASP A 45 4.46 -11.40 10.88
C ASP A 45 3.33 -10.71 10.15
N ILE A 46 3.04 -9.45 10.51
CA ILE A 46 2.04 -8.64 9.86
C ILE A 46 2.48 -7.19 9.82
N VAL A 47 2.18 -6.52 8.71
CA VAL A 47 2.42 -5.09 8.52
C VAL A 47 1.10 -4.38 8.34
N LEU A 48 0.90 -3.31 9.12
CA LEU A 48 -0.31 -2.48 9.06
C LEU A 48 0.03 -1.16 8.41
N PHE A 49 -0.78 -0.76 7.43
CA PHE A 49 -0.69 0.56 6.80
C PHE A 49 -1.86 1.43 7.25
N GLY A 50 -1.73 2.73 7.07
CA GLY A 50 -2.77 3.68 7.39
C GLY A 50 -3.90 3.71 6.37
N GLU A 51 -4.95 4.45 6.68
CA GLU A 51 -6.13 4.58 5.84
C GLU A 51 -5.80 5.13 4.46
N TYR A 52 -6.48 4.64 3.43
CA TYR A 52 -6.29 5.04 2.04
C TYR A 52 -4.84 4.98 1.56
N ALA A 53 -4.15 3.90 1.92
CA ALA A 53 -2.74 3.74 1.59
C ALA A 53 -2.45 3.86 0.08
N ASN A 54 -3.36 3.43 -0.78
CA ASN A 54 -3.20 3.54 -2.21
C ASN A 54 -3.39 4.97 -2.74
N LEU A 55 -3.83 5.91 -1.91
CA LEU A 55 -4.05 7.30 -2.29
C LEU A 55 -3.10 8.29 -1.60
N HIS A 56 -2.02 7.80 -1.00
CA HIS A 56 -1.05 8.69 -0.35
C HIS A 56 -0.31 9.63 -1.30
N HIS A 57 -0.40 9.35 -2.60
CA HIS A 57 0.16 10.21 -3.63
C HIS A 57 -0.67 11.47 -3.88
N ARG A 58 -1.88 11.54 -3.34
CA ARG A 58 -2.75 12.69 -3.53
C ARG A 58 -2.37 13.83 -2.60
N THR A 59 -2.74 15.05 -3.00
CA THR A 59 -2.59 16.23 -2.16
C THR A 59 -3.96 16.66 -1.65
N TRP A 60 -4.04 17.43 -0.57
CA TRP A 60 -5.34 17.81 0.02
C TRP A 60 -6.11 18.88 -0.72
N SER A 61 -5.43 19.60 -1.61
CA SER A 61 -6.07 20.73 -2.33
C SER A 61 -6.74 20.32 -3.63
N GLU A 62 -7.01 19.06 -3.76
CA GLU A 62 -7.06 18.55 -5.00
C GLU A 62 -8.12 18.28 -5.76
N ASP A 63 -7.73 18.13 -6.94
CA ASP A 63 -8.48 17.56 -8.06
C ASP A 63 -8.98 16.17 -7.66
N LYS A 64 -10.32 16.04 -7.61
CA LYS A 64 -10.97 14.77 -7.30
C LYS A 64 -10.58 13.64 -8.26
N LYS A 65 -9.98 13.97 -9.41
CA LYS A 65 -9.50 12.98 -10.37
C LYS A 65 -8.40 12.09 -9.80
N GLU A 66 -7.72 12.54 -8.75
CA GLU A 66 -6.71 11.74 -8.07
C GLU A 66 -7.30 10.73 -7.07
N TYR A 67 -8.60 10.80 -6.83
CA TYR A 67 -9.28 9.83 -5.96
C TYR A 67 -9.82 8.67 -6.79
N VAL A 68 -8.91 7.98 -7.45
CA VAL A 68 -9.25 6.85 -8.32
C VAL A 68 -9.12 5.55 -7.53
N PRO A 69 -10.20 4.77 -7.43
CA PRO A 69 -10.10 3.48 -6.74
C PRO A 69 -9.31 2.49 -7.58
N ASP A 70 -8.54 1.65 -6.89
CA ASP A 70 -7.85 0.54 -7.54
C ASP A 70 -8.74 -0.69 -7.62
N PRO A 71 -8.71 -1.45 -8.72
CA PRO A 71 -9.48 -2.69 -8.78
C PRO A 71 -8.91 -3.74 -7.82
N ILE A 72 -9.80 -4.51 -7.21
CA ILE A 72 -9.44 -5.60 -6.31
C ILE A 72 -10.05 -6.91 -6.85
N PRO A 73 -9.25 -7.88 -7.32
CA PRO A 73 -7.80 -7.82 -7.52
C PRO A 73 -7.41 -6.96 -8.71
N GLY A 74 -6.21 -6.44 -8.69
CA GLY A 74 -5.67 -5.61 -9.76
C GLY A 74 -4.16 -5.44 -9.63
N PRO A 75 -3.54 -4.61 -10.48
CA PRO A 75 -2.09 -4.44 -10.49
C PRO A 75 -1.51 -4.05 -9.12
N PHE A 76 -2.19 -3.15 -8.42
CA PHE A 76 -1.75 -2.68 -7.10
C PHE A 76 -1.75 -3.82 -6.08
N THR A 77 -2.88 -4.51 -5.93
CA THR A 77 -3.00 -5.61 -4.97
C THR A 77 -2.13 -6.81 -5.35
N LYS A 78 -1.95 -7.07 -6.64
CA LYS A 78 -1.08 -8.15 -7.10
C LYS A 78 0.39 -7.89 -6.76
N ALA A 79 0.86 -6.66 -6.93
CA ALA A 79 2.23 -6.29 -6.58
C ALA A 79 2.49 -6.49 -5.09
N ILE A 80 1.58 -6.02 -4.25
CA ILE A 80 1.68 -6.18 -2.79
C ILE A 80 1.59 -7.64 -2.40
N GLY A 81 0.65 -8.38 -2.97
CA GLY A 81 0.47 -9.80 -2.70
C GLY A 81 1.69 -10.65 -3.07
N THR A 82 2.35 -10.33 -4.18
CA THR A 82 3.58 -11.00 -4.61
C THR A 82 4.69 -10.77 -3.58
N SER A 83 4.86 -9.53 -3.13
CA SER A 83 5.86 -9.18 -2.13
C SER A 83 5.56 -9.85 -0.78
N ALA A 84 4.30 -9.80 -0.34
CA ALA A 84 3.88 -10.43 0.92
C ALA A 84 4.14 -11.93 0.92
N ARG A 85 3.85 -12.60 -0.19
CA ARG A 85 4.09 -14.04 -0.33
C ARG A 85 5.57 -14.36 -0.28
N LYS A 86 6.39 -13.60 -1.00
CA LYS A 86 7.82 -13.76 -1.02
C LYS A 86 8.43 -13.59 0.37
N LEU A 87 7.93 -12.62 1.12
CA LEU A 87 8.41 -12.30 2.46
C LEU A 87 7.74 -13.15 3.56
N LYS A 88 6.78 -13.98 3.20
CA LYS A 88 6.00 -14.81 4.13
C LYS A 88 5.37 -13.99 5.24
N MET A 89 4.66 -12.93 4.84
CA MET A 89 4.17 -11.92 5.74
C MET A 89 2.73 -11.56 5.39
N ASN A 90 1.93 -11.25 6.39
CA ASN A 90 0.58 -10.75 6.19
C ASN A 90 0.61 -9.22 6.09
N VAL A 91 -0.25 -8.67 5.26
CA VAL A 91 -0.33 -7.22 5.06
C VAL A 91 -1.77 -6.77 5.25
N ALA A 92 -1.97 -5.82 6.15
CA ALA A 92 -3.25 -5.14 6.32
C ALA A 92 -3.13 -3.75 5.71
N LEU A 93 -3.83 -3.53 4.60
CA LEU A 93 -3.70 -2.31 3.82
C LEU A 93 -5.09 -1.74 3.53
N PRO A 94 -5.56 -0.79 4.36
CA PRO A 94 -6.80 -0.09 4.06
C PRO A 94 -6.64 0.70 2.77
N MET A 95 -7.55 0.49 1.83
CA MET A 95 -7.43 1.12 0.53
C MET A 95 -8.79 1.48 -0.05
N PHE A 96 -8.78 2.44 -0.97
CA PHE A 96 -9.94 2.81 -1.75
C PHE A 96 -9.95 1.93 -3.00
N GLY A 97 -10.86 0.98 -3.07
CA GLY A 97 -10.85 0.01 -4.15
C GLY A 97 -12.23 -0.32 -4.71
N THR A 98 -12.23 -1.00 -5.84
CA THR A 98 -13.44 -1.55 -6.44
C THR A 98 -13.32 -3.06 -6.52
N TYR A 99 -14.43 -3.73 -6.25
CA TYR A 99 -14.53 -5.18 -6.41
C TYR A 99 -15.70 -5.44 -7.34
N LYS A 100 -15.43 -6.07 -8.48
CA LYS A 100 -16.43 -6.29 -9.53
C LYS A 100 -17.16 -4.99 -9.94
N GLY A 101 -16.41 -3.88 -9.99
CA GLY A 101 -16.97 -2.60 -10.39
C GLY A 101 -17.77 -1.86 -9.32
N VAL A 102 -17.77 -2.34 -8.08
CA VAL A 102 -18.48 -1.72 -6.95
C VAL A 102 -17.48 -1.22 -5.92
N LEU A 103 -17.68 -0.01 -5.44
CA LEU A 103 -16.86 0.59 -4.38
C LEU A 103 -17.19 -0.03 -3.02
#